data_bec14aeebebe104c772f1d89e5f3db8c
#
_entry.id   bec14aeebebe104c772f1d89e5f3db8c
#
_cell.length_a   1.000
_cell.length_b   1.000
_cell.length_c   1.000
_cell.angle_alpha   90.00
_cell.angle_beta   90.00
_cell.angle_gamma   90.00
#
_symmetry.space_group_name_H-M   'P 1'
#
loop_
_entity.id
_entity.type
_entity.pdbx_description
1 polymer ?
#
loop_
_entity_poly.entity_id
_entity_poly.type
_entity_poly.pdbx_seq_one_letter_code
_entity_poly.pdbx_strand_id
1 'polypeptide(L)'
;MAALLLTSMVWSGHAQEKDEMDLSGEWAFQTDVMDFRRGSLDVRYCHRLQESIVLPGITDDYKIGYKSPYRHLDRLTRVYEYMGPAWYQREIEIPAAWKGKRIFLYFERTHWLSSVYVGKEEVSKIDYISIPHNHELTQWLHPGKKELITFCIDNRYQYDTHKWDHAHSEFTQINWNGVLGEIKLVAVDPVYVDDMQAYPDIKNKSIKVKMTVRNCTEHTASGKISFHVTGKDYRLQKEVPVTVTDSITYIEEEMFLGKDIHLWNEFHPNLYTLDCKLTSSVEGQSYAHEKSTTFGMREVEAGEDHIILNGEPIHLRGTVENAVFPKTGY
;
A
#
# COMPACT_ATOMS: atom_id res chain seq x y z
N MET A 1 -40.38 2.44 35.69
CA MET A 1 -39.66 1.44 34.87
C MET A 1 -39.43 2.07 33.49
N ALA A 2 -38.25 2.63 33.27
CA ALA A 2 -37.87 3.17 31.97
C ALA A 2 -36.88 2.17 31.36
N ALA A 3 -37.24 1.54 30.27
CA ALA A 3 -36.39 0.63 29.54
C ALA A 3 -35.40 1.43 28.69
N LEU A 4 -34.10 1.34 29.01
CA LEU A 4 -33.04 1.82 28.16
C LEU A 4 -32.90 0.82 26.98
N LEU A 5 -33.29 1.25 25.81
CA LEU A 5 -32.94 0.57 24.56
C LEU A 5 -31.47 0.86 24.23
N LEU A 6 -30.58 -0.06 24.54
CA LEU A 6 -29.22 -0.10 24.01
C LEU A 6 -29.29 -0.54 22.55
N THR A 7 -29.26 0.40 21.62
CA THR A 7 -28.99 0.10 20.22
C THR A 7 -27.52 -0.23 20.05
N SER A 8 -27.20 -1.52 20.02
CA SER A 8 -25.89 -2.00 19.56
C SER A 8 -25.76 -1.68 18.06
N MET A 9 -25.06 -0.62 17.72
CA MET A 9 -24.56 -0.46 16.37
C MET A 9 -23.55 -1.60 16.09
N VAL A 10 -24.00 -2.58 15.34
CA VAL A 10 -23.10 -3.56 14.75
C VAL A 10 -22.32 -2.82 13.67
N TRP A 11 -21.05 -2.57 13.91
CA TRP A 11 -20.16 -2.07 12.91
C TRP A 11 -19.88 -3.22 11.92
N SER A 12 -20.51 -3.16 10.77
CA SER A 12 -20.23 -4.09 9.67
C SER A 12 -18.97 -3.58 8.95
N GLY A 13 -17.89 -4.36 9.00
CA GLY A 13 -16.64 -4.09 8.29
C GLY A 13 -16.74 -4.16 6.74
N HIS A 14 -17.88 -3.81 6.16
CA HIS A 14 -18.18 -3.88 4.73
C HIS A 14 -18.22 -2.52 4.03
N ALA A 15 -17.83 -1.43 4.71
CA ALA A 15 -17.83 -0.10 4.06
C ALA A 15 -16.67 0.09 3.07
N GLN A 16 -15.63 -0.73 3.15
CA GLN A 16 -14.39 -0.58 2.36
C GLN A 16 -14.51 -1.09 0.92
N GLU A 17 -15.38 -2.08 0.64
CA GLU A 17 -15.56 -2.65 -0.72
C GLU A 17 -16.11 -1.66 -1.77
N LYS A 18 -16.79 -0.61 -1.36
CA LYS A 18 -17.39 0.37 -2.30
C LYS A 18 -16.38 1.34 -2.91
N ASP A 19 -15.24 1.53 -2.27
CA ASP A 19 -14.25 2.52 -2.62
C ASP A 19 -12.93 1.92 -3.13
N GLU A 20 -12.89 0.60 -3.32
CA GLU A 20 -11.78 -0.12 -3.93
C GLU A 20 -12.27 -0.95 -5.12
N MET A 21 -11.44 -1.04 -6.15
CA MET A 21 -11.67 -1.88 -7.32
C MET A 21 -10.43 -2.74 -7.55
N ASP A 22 -10.56 -4.05 -7.39
CA ASP A 22 -9.53 -5.01 -7.75
C ASP A 22 -9.25 -4.96 -9.26
N LEU A 23 -8.00 -4.82 -9.61
CA LEU A 23 -7.52 -4.80 -10.99
C LEU A 23 -6.73 -6.06 -11.36
N SER A 24 -6.76 -7.08 -10.52
CA SER A 24 -6.20 -8.39 -10.86
C SER A 24 -6.87 -8.98 -12.12
N GLY A 25 -6.19 -9.89 -12.77
CA GLY A 25 -6.67 -10.52 -13.99
C GLY A 25 -5.88 -10.14 -15.23
N GLU A 26 -6.49 -10.30 -16.40
CA GLU A 26 -5.80 -10.17 -17.69
C GLU A 26 -5.55 -8.70 -18.05
N TRP A 27 -4.31 -8.42 -18.47
CA TRP A 27 -3.85 -7.14 -19.00
C TRP A 27 -3.23 -7.38 -20.39
N ALA A 28 -3.51 -6.51 -21.35
CA ALA A 28 -2.75 -6.45 -22.57
C ALA A 28 -1.30 -6.07 -22.23
N PHE A 29 -0.33 -6.71 -22.90
CA PHE A 29 1.07 -6.69 -22.51
C PHE A 29 2.00 -6.56 -23.72
N GLN A 30 3.15 -5.92 -23.51
CA GLN A 30 4.26 -5.95 -24.47
C GLN A 30 5.56 -5.52 -23.81
N THR A 31 6.64 -6.24 -24.13
CA THR A 31 8.01 -5.80 -23.80
C THR A 31 8.50 -4.72 -24.76
N ASP A 32 9.45 -3.91 -24.32
CA ASP A 32 10.07 -2.85 -25.12
C ASP A 32 11.58 -2.79 -24.91
N VAL A 33 12.26 -3.84 -25.33
CA VAL A 33 13.72 -4.00 -25.17
C VAL A 33 14.52 -2.84 -25.73
N MET A 34 14.04 -2.24 -26.82
CA MET A 34 14.72 -1.12 -27.50
C MET A 34 14.29 0.25 -26.97
N ASP A 35 13.37 0.28 -26.02
CA ASP A 35 12.83 1.51 -25.41
C ASP A 35 12.23 2.52 -26.43
N PHE A 36 11.70 1.99 -27.53
CA PHE A 36 11.11 2.83 -28.59
C PHE A 36 9.88 3.59 -28.13
N ARG A 37 9.15 3.05 -27.16
CA ARG A 37 7.87 3.61 -26.73
C ARG A 37 8.00 4.84 -25.84
N ARG A 38 9.12 5.01 -25.14
CA ARG A 38 9.39 6.22 -24.36
C ARG A 38 9.61 7.47 -25.20
N GLY A 39 10.11 7.30 -26.44
CA GLY A 39 10.42 8.42 -27.34
C GLY A 39 9.28 8.81 -28.28
N SER A 40 8.32 7.91 -28.55
CA SER A 40 7.25 8.13 -29.54
C SER A 40 5.89 8.22 -28.88
N LEU A 41 5.34 9.41 -28.80
CA LEU A 41 4.00 9.67 -28.24
C LEU A 41 2.90 8.86 -28.92
N ASP A 42 3.00 8.60 -30.21
CA ASP A 42 1.96 7.93 -31.00
C ASP A 42 1.91 6.41 -30.75
N VAL A 43 3.01 5.80 -30.36
CA VAL A 43 3.08 4.35 -30.11
C VAL A 43 2.55 3.98 -28.72
N ARG A 44 2.57 4.91 -27.75
CA ARG A 44 2.17 4.63 -26.38
C ARG A 44 0.66 4.44 -26.20
N TYR A 45 -0.16 5.04 -27.05
CA TYR A 45 -1.59 5.20 -26.80
C TYR A 45 -2.51 4.73 -27.91
N CYS A 46 -2.01 4.61 -29.13
CA CYS A 46 -2.82 4.28 -30.30
C CYS A 46 -2.79 2.79 -30.68
N HIS A 47 -1.87 2.03 -30.10
CA HIS A 47 -1.74 0.60 -30.37
C HIS A 47 -2.19 -0.20 -29.17
N ARG A 48 -3.17 -1.06 -29.38
CA ARG A 48 -3.45 -2.14 -28.43
C ARG A 48 -2.23 -3.04 -28.37
N LEU A 49 -1.78 -3.31 -27.17
CA LEU A 49 -0.70 -4.26 -26.94
C LEU A 49 -1.13 -5.64 -27.42
N GLN A 50 -0.21 -6.40 -28.02
CA GLN A 50 -0.55 -7.60 -28.79
C GLN A 50 -0.62 -8.87 -27.94
N GLU A 51 0.10 -8.90 -26.84
CA GLU A 51 0.20 -10.03 -25.93
C GLU A 51 -0.69 -9.82 -24.71
N SER A 52 -0.83 -10.82 -23.87
CA SER A 52 -1.53 -10.69 -22.60
C SER A 52 -0.76 -11.37 -21.45
N ILE A 53 -0.96 -10.85 -20.27
CA ILE A 53 -0.40 -11.35 -19.01
C ILE A 53 -1.44 -11.21 -17.90
N VAL A 54 -1.43 -12.12 -16.95
CA VAL A 54 -2.30 -12.03 -15.77
C VAL A 54 -1.51 -11.37 -14.64
N LEU A 55 -2.08 -10.32 -14.05
CA LEU A 55 -1.57 -9.68 -12.85
C LEU A 55 -2.44 -10.05 -11.64
N PRO A 56 -1.90 -10.13 -10.44
CA PRO A 56 -0.47 -10.07 -10.08
C PRO A 56 0.35 -11.17 -10.74
N GLY A 57 1.56 -10.85 -11.18
CA GLY A 57 2.47 -11.78 -11.84
C GLY A 57 3.72 -11.07 -12.34
N ILE A 58 4.70 -11.85 -12.76
CA ILE A 58 5.97 -11.36 -13.28
C ILE A 58 6.27 -11.97 -14.64
N THR A 59 7.16 -11.33 -15.40
CA THR A 59 7.59 -11.78 -16.74
C THR A 59 8.14 -13.20 -16.74
N ASP A 60 8.76 -13.63 -15.67
CA ASP A 60 9.35 -14.98 -15.53
C ASP A 60 8.29 -16.08 -15.54
N ASP A 61 7.11 -15.86 -14.95
CA ASP A 61 5.98 -16.79 -14.94
C ASP A 61 5.51 -17.11 -16.36
N TYR A 62 5.66 -16.16 -17.28
CA TYR A 62 5.24 -16.25 -18.67
C TYR A 62 6.38 -16.61 -19.60
N LYS A 63 7.56 -16.92 -19.07
CA LYS A 63 8.76 -17.27 -19.86
C LYS A 63 9.17 -16.16 -20.82
N ILE A 64 8.97 -14.91 -20.44
CA ILE A 64 9.29 -13.73 -21.23
C ILE A 64 10.76 -13.36 -21.01
N GLY A 65 11.47 -13.06 -22.10
CA GLY A 65 12.86 -12.68 -22.09
C GLY A 65 13.79 -13.78 -22.63
N TYR A 66 15.08 -13.61 -22.37
CA TYR A 66 16.11 -14.55 -22.80
C TYR A 66 16.14 -15.75 -21.87
N LYS A 67 16.04 -16.95 -22.43
CA LYS A 67 16.23 -18.17 -21.64
C LYS A 67 17.72 -18.37 -21.36
N SER A 68 18.12 -18.23 -20.11
CA SER A 68 19.50 -18.40 -19.70
C SER A 68 19.97 -19.84 -19.93
N PRO A 69 21.08 -20.05 -20.66
CA PRO A 69 21.66 -21.38 -20.83
C PRO A 69 22.52 -21.77 -19.63
N TYR A 70 22.76 -20.84 -18.71
CA TYR A 70 23.66 -21.02 -17.58
C TYR A 70 22.89 -21.27 -16.29
N ARG A 71 23.49 -22.11 -15.44
CA ARG A 71 23.11 -22.24 -14.05
C ARG A 71 24.21 -21.58 -13.22
N HIS A 72 23.86 -20.51 -12.54
CA HIS A 72 24.78 -19.83 -11.64
C HIS A 72 24.97 -20.67 -10.36
N LEU A 73 26.22 -20.75 -9.89
CA LEU A 73 26.56 -21.45 -8.64
C LEU A 73 26.80 -20.46 -7.49
N ASP A 74 27.01 -19.21 -7.83
CA ASP A 74 27.34 -18.10 -6.92
C ASP A 74 26.17 -17.19 -6.58
N ARG A 75 25.02 -17.41 -7.20
CA ARG A 75 23.81 -16.59 -7.05
C ARG A 75 22.55 -17.34 -7.48
N LEU A 76 21.40 -16.78 -7.22
CA LEU A 76 20.12 -17.31 -7.71
C LEU A 76 20.09 -17.33 -9.26
N THR A 77 19.66 -18.45 -9.82
CA THR A 77 19.57 -18.61 -11.26
C THR A 77 18.17 -18.27 -11.72
N ARG A 78 18.06 -17.19 -12.48
CA ARG A 78 16.86 -16.85 -13.21
C ARG A 78 16.79 -17.60 -14.54
N VAL A 79 15.70 -18.31 -14.79
CA VAL A 79 15.57 -19.14 -16.00
C VAL A 79 15.25 -18.31 -17.23
N TYR A 80 14.39 -17.31 -17.09
CA TYR A 80 14.06 -16.35 -18.14
C TYR A 80 14.41 -14.94 -17.64
N GLU A 81 15.26 -14.26 -18.38
CA GLU A 81 15.80 -12.96 -17.99
C GLU A 81 15.22 -11.86 -18.89
N TYR A 82 14.42 -11.00 -18.34
CA TYR A 82 13.96 -9.79 -18.99
C TYR A 82 14.40 -8.58 -18.19
N MET A 83 15.12 -7.67 -18.84
CA MET A 83 15.50 -6.37 -18.26
C MET A 83 15.14 -5.28 -19.28
N GLY A 84 14.25 -4.40 -18.87
CA GLY A 84 13.75 -3.32 -19.72
C GLY A 84 12.33 -2.89 -19.39
N PRO A 85 11.80 -1.92 -20.14
CA PRO A 85 10.42 -1.49 -20.01
C PRO A 85 9.44 -2.60 -20.43
N ALA A 86 8.49 -2.90 -19.57
CA ALA A 86 7.34 -3.76 -19.86
C ALA A 86 6.06 -2.94 -19.73
N TRP A 87 5.23 -3.00 -20.73
CA TRP A 87 4.02 -2.20 -20.87
C TRP A 87 2.78 -3.04 -20.62
N TYR A 88 1.86 -2.50 -19.83
CA TYR A 88 0.60 -3.12 -19.42
C TYR A 88 -0.53 -2.16 -19.74
N GLN A 89 -1.63 -2.65 -20.32
CA GLN A 89 -2.74 -1.79 -20.75
C GLN A 89 -4.09 -2.46 -20.52
N ARG A 90 -5.04 -1.71 -19.98
CA ARG A 90 -6.41 -2.17 -19.78
C ARG A 90 -7.40 -1.01 -19.83
N GLU A 91 -8.56 -1.24 -20.49
CA GLU A 91 -9.69 -0.35 -20.40
C GLU A 91 -10.47 -0.65 -19.12
N ILE A 92 -10.70 0.36 -18.30
CA ILE A 92 -11.33 0.24 -16.98
C ILE A 92 -12.53 1.20 -16.91
N GLU A 93 -13.68 0.69 -16.51
CA GLU A 93 -14.86 1.49 -16.24
C GLU A 93 -14.78 2.07 -14.82
N ILE A 94 -14.66 3.39 -14.72
CA ILE A 94 -14.54 4.08 -13.43
C ILE A 94 -15.92 4.21 -12.80
N PRO A 95 -16.15 3.75 -11.56
CA PRO A 95 -17.45 3.81 -10.92
C PRO A 95 -18.02 5.23 -10.86
N ALA A 96 -19.25 5.43 -11.31
CA ALA A 96 -19.91 6.74 -11.25
C ALA A 96 -20.04 7.28 -9.80
N ALA A 97 -20.11 6.36 -8.82
CA ALA A 97 -20.16 6.69 -7.39
C ALA A 97 -18.88 7.38 -6.87
N TRP A 98 -17.78 7.31 -7.61
CA TRP A 98 -16.50 7.96 -7.24
C TRP A 98 -16.43 9.44 -7.65
N LYS A 99 -17.53 10.00 -8.13
CA LYS A 99 -17.57 11.43 -8.47
C LYS A 99 -17.24 12.29 -7.24
N GLY A 100 -16.24 13.16 -7.39
CA GLY A 100 -15.76 14.05 -6.33
C GLY A 100 -14.76 13.40 -5.36
N LYS A 101 -14.43 12.12 -5.53
CA LYS A 101 -13.39 11.44 -4.76
C LYS A 101 -12.00 11.62 -5.37
N ARG A 102 -10.98 11.39 -4.56
CA ARG A 102 -9.58 11.24 -4.98
C ARG A 102 -9.39 9.79 -5.42
N ILE A 103 -8.75 9.55 -6.55
CA ILE A 103 -8.61 8.21 -7.13
C ILE A 103 -7.13 7.90 -7.30
N PHE A 104 -6.71 6.75 -6.77
CA PHE A 104 -5.33 6.28 -6.79
C PHE A 104 -5.25 4.92 -7.47
N LEU A 105 -4.21 4.71 -8.28
CA LEU A 105 -3.79 3.39 -8.74
C LEU A 105 -2.69 2.90 -7.80
N TYR A 106 -2.95 1.78 -7.14
CA TYR A 106 -2.08 1.18 -6.14
C TYR A 106 -1.45 -0.09 -6.67
N PHE A 107 -0.11 -0.18 -6.55
CA PHE A 107 0.67 -1.39 -6.73
C PHE A 107 1.34 -1.74 -5.40
N GLU A 108 1.06 -2.93 -4.84
CA GLU A 108 1.68 -3.34 -3.57
C GLU A 108 3.19 -3.49 -3.71
N ARG A 109 3.63 -4.17 -4.77
CA ARG A 109 5.05 -4.35 -5.07
C ARG A 109 5.28 -4.32 -6.57
N THR A 110 6.24 -3.52 -6.98
CA THR A 110 6.73 -3.49 -8.35
C THR A 110 8.23 -3.21 -8.35
N HIS A 111 8.92 -3.61 -9.40
CA HIS A 111 10.37 -3.51 -9.48
C HIS A 111 10.77 -3.02 -10.89
N TRP A 112 11.26 -1.85 -11.04
CA TRP A 112 11.70 -0.81 -10.12
C TRP A 112 10.85 0.45 -10.29
N LEU A 113 10.99 1.07 -11.47
CA LEU A 113 10.34 2.29 -11.88
C LEU A 113 8.98 1.99 -12.47
N SER A 114 7.93 2.63 -11.99
CA SER A 114 6.62 2.62 -12.62
C SER A 114 6.26 3.98 -13.19
N SER A 115 5.74 4.00 -14.43
CA SER A 115 5.17 5.17 -15.08
C SER A 115 3.75 4.86 -15.50
N VAL A 116 2.80 5.73 -15.20
CA VAL A 116 1.37 5.55 -15.49
C VAL A 116 0.91 6.59 -16.49
N TYR A 117 0.08 6.14 -17.43
CA TYR A 117 -0.49 6.94 -18.51
C TYR A 117 -2.01 6.76 -18.50
N VAL A 118 -2.74 7.86 -18.70
CA VAL A 118 -4.18 7.85 -18.99
C VAL A 118 -4.38 8.45 -20.36
N GLY A 119 -4.95 7.64 -21.27
CA GLY A 119 -4.97 8.03 -22.67
C GLY A 119 -3.57 8.33 -23.19
N LYS A 120 -3.27 9.57 -23.54
CA LYS A 120 -1.99 10.01 -24.13
C LYS A 120 -1.02 10.66 -23.16
N GLU A 121 -1.41 10.87 -21.93
CA GLU A 121 -0.63 11.67 -20.98
C GLU A 121 0.09 10.78 -19.97
N GLU A 122 1.38 11.05 -19.76
CA GLU A 122 2.11 10.51 -18.62
C GLU A 122 1.67 11.31 -17.39
N VAL A 123 0.97 10.62 -16.49
CA VAL A 123 0.28 11.28 -15.37
C VAL A 123 0.99 11.10 -14.05
N SER A 124 1.80 10.05 -13.92
CA SER A 124 2.53 9.77 -12.68
C SER A 124 3.73 8.88 -12.94
N LYS A 125 4.79 9.09 -12.14
CA LYS A 125 6.01 8.30 -12.18
C LYS A 125 6.54 8.12 -10.76
N ILE A 126 6.83 6.88 -10.35
CA ILE A 126 7.35 6.53 -9.03
C ILE A 126 8.55 5.61 -9.19
N ASP A 127 9.59 5.90 -8.42
CA ASP A 127 10.91 5.29 -8.47
C ASP A 127 11.32 4.84 -7.06
N TYR A 128 10.69 3.77 -6.60
CA TYR A 128 10.99 3.12 -5.33
C TYR A 128 11.04 1.60 -5.48
N ILE A 129 11.74 0.90 -4.58
CA ILE A 129 11.85 -0.57 -4.59
C ILE A 129 11.08 -1.19 -3.42
N SER A 130 11.11 -0.54 -2.26
CA SER A 130 10.75 -1.17 -0.98
C SER A 130 9.40 -0.75 -0.44
N ILE A 131 8.68 0.11 -1.14
CA ILE A 131 7.37 0.62 -0.72
C ILE A 131 6.35 0.47 -1.84
N PRO A 132 5.05 0.39 -1.52
CA PRO A 132 3.99 0.40 -2.51
C PRO A 132 4.02 1.67 -3.37
N HIS A 133 3.66 1.53 -4.64
CA HIS A 133 3.47 2.66 -5.53
C HIS A 133 2.01 3.10 -5.53
N ASN A 134 1.77 4.34 -5.16
CA ASN A 134 0.44 4.92 -5.06
C ASN A 134 0.34 6.12 -6.02
N HIS A 135 -0.16 5.88 -7.23
CA HIS A 135 -0.26 6.88 -8.29
C HIS A 135 -1.60 7.61 -8.21
N GLU A 136 -1.56 8.90 -7.98
CA GLU A 136 -2.77 9.70 -7.98
C GLU A 136 -3.23 10.01 -9.40
N LEU A 137 -4.47 9.61 -9.73
CA LEU A 137 -5.05 9.74 -11.07
C LEU A 137 -6.33 10.61 -11.10
N THR A 138 -6.64 11.30 -10.01
CA THR A 138 -7.90 12.03 -9.81
C THR A 138 -8.27 12.96 -10.96
N GLN A 139 -7.29 13.68 -11.52
CA GLN A 139 -7.55 14.71 -12.57
C GLN A 139 -7.79 14.09 -13.94
N TRP A 140 -7.40 12.84 -14.15
CA TRP A 140 -7.41 12.18 -15.47
C TRP A 140 -8.48 11.09 -15.59
N LEU A 141 -8.97 10.57 -14.46
CA LEU A 141 -10.04 9.57 -14.46
C LEU A 141 -11.41 10.23 -14.32
N HIS A 142 -12.37 9.85 -15.18
CA HIS A 142 -13.71 10.42 -15.21
C HIS A 142 -14.72 9.39 -14.71
N PRO A 143 -15.26 9.54 -13.48
CA PRO A 143 -16.27 8.63 -12.95
C PRO A 143 -17.49 8.49 -13.90
N GLY A 144 -17.90 7.23 -14.12
CA GLY A 144 -18.94 6.86 -15.07
C GLY A 144 -18.48 6.67 -16.52
N LYS A 145 -17.17 6.79 -16.79
CA LYS A 145 -16.59 6.55 -18.11
C LYS A 145 -15.62 5.39 -18.11
N LYS A 146 -15.34 4.88 -19.28
CA LYS A 146 -14.25 3.94 -19.53
C LYS A 146 -13.00 4.71 -19.88
N GLU A 147 -11.92 4.38 -19.18
CA GLU A 147 -10.61 5.01 -19.35
C GLU A 147 -9.57 3.96 -19.71
N LEU A 148 -8.70 4.29 -20.66
CA LEU A 148 -7.58 3.44 -21.01
C LEU A 148 -6.41 3.77 -20.09
N ILE A 149 -6.11 2.88 -19.17
CA ILE A 149 -4.96 2.97 -18.29
C ILE A 149 -3.83 2.13 -18.88
N THR A 150 -2.69 2.75 -19.07
CA THR A 150 -1.45 2.10 -19.48
C THR A 150 -0.40 2.38 -18.44
N PHE A 151 0.36 1.38 -18.06
CA PHE A 151 1.54 1.60 -17.22
C PHE A 151 2.75 0.84 -17.74
N CYS A 152 3.92 1.35 -17.41
CA CYS A 152 5.20 0.77 -17.74
C CYS A 152 5.96 0.45 -16.46
N ILE A 153 6.42 -0.78 -16.32
CA ILE A 153 7.37 -1.18 -15.30
C ILE A 153 8.74 -1.36 -15.95
N ASP A 154 9.73 -0.68 -15.42
CA ASP A 154 11.10 -0.73 -15.91
C ASP A 154 12.03 -1.19 -14.80
N ASN A 155 12.52 -2.42 -14.91
CA ASN A 155 13.39 -3.06 -13.93
C ASN A 155 14.89 -2.84 -14.22
N ARG A 156 15.25 -1.98 -15.15
CA ARG A 156 16.65 -1.58 -15.32
C ARG A 156 17.14 -0.82 -14.10
N TYR A 157 18.41 -0.95 -13.80
CA TYR A 157 19.04 -0.15 -12.74
C TYR A 157 18.87 1.34 -13.04
N GLN A 158 18.17 2.03 -12.16
CA GLN A 158 17.96 3.49 -12.29
C GLN A 158 19.16 4.26 -11.77
N TYR A 159 19.90 3.67 -10.84
CA TYR A 159 21.10 4.22 -10.19
C TYR A 159 22.18 3.15 -10.10
N ASP A 160 23.43 3.55 -10.02
CA ASP A 160 24.54 2.64 -9.67
C ASP A 160 24.56 2.46 -8.15
N THR A 161 24.05 1.33 -7.72
CA THR A 161 23.89 0.96 -6.30
C THR A 161 24.89 -0.07 -5.85
N HIS A 162 25.85 -0.42 -6.71
CA HIS A 162 26.84 -1.48 -6.55
C HIS A 162 26.33 -2.92 -6.74
N LYS A 163 27.26 -3.79 -7.05
CA LYS A 163 27.02 -5.19 -7.40
C LYS A 163 26.31 -6.00 -6.31
N TRP A 164 26.56 -5.70 -5.04
CA TRP A 164 26.12 -6.49 -3.90
C TRP A 164 24.93 -5.88 -3.13
N ASP A 165 24.30 -4.88 -3.69
CA ASP A 165 23.15 -4.28 -3.05
C ASP A 165 21.94 -5.22 -3.08
N HIS A 166 21.39 -5.49 -1.89
CA HIS A 166 20.22 -6.34 -1.74
C HIS A 166 18.95 -5.69 -2.30
N ALA A 167 17.99 -6.53 -2.63
CA ALA A 167 16.67 -6.21 -3.16
C ALA A 167 16.62 -5.79 -4.65
N HIS A 168 17.72 -5.50 -5.30
CA HIS A 168 17.72 -5.07 -6.70
C HIS A 168 18.89 -5.56 -7.55
N SER A 169 19.91 -6.15 -6.95
CA SER A 169 21.03 -6.72 -7.69
C SER A 169 20.81 -8.18 -8.03
N GLU A 170 21.04 -8.56 -9.27
CA GLU A 170 21.01 -9.97 -9.72
C GLU A 170 22.05 -10.86 -9.01
N PHE A 171 23.02 -10.26 -8.35
CA PHE A 171 24.04 -11.00 -7.59
C PHE A 171 23.60 -11.38 -6.19
N THR A 172 22.53 -10.76 -5.69
CA THR A 172 21.99 -10.99 -4.34
C THR A 172 20.57 -11.52 -4.36
N GLN A 173 19.78 -11.08 -5.34
CA GLN A 173 18.39 -11.51 -5.56
C GLN A 173 18.09 -11.47 -7.05
N ILE A 174 16.85 -11.65 -7.45
CA ILE A 174 16.45 -11.55 -8.85
C ILE A 174 15.97 -10.14 -9.18
N ASN A 175 16.27 -9.70 -10.40
CA ASN A 175 15.74 -8.48 -10.98
C ASN A 175 14.50 -8.82 -11.83
N TRP A 176 13.34 -8.97 -11.18
CA TRP A 176 12.08 -9.32 -11.81
C TRP A 176 11.36 -8.09 -12.41
N ASN A 177 10.38 -8.32 -13.30
CA ASN A 177 9.53 -7.27 -13.84
C ASN A 177 8.07 -7.69 -13.74
N GLY A 178 7.22 -6.80 -13.24
CA GLY A 178 5.79 -7.06 -13.07
C GLY A 178 5.19 -6.35 -11.86
N VAL A 179 4.04 -6.83 -11.43
CA VAL A 179 3.35 -6.39 -10.21
C VAL A 179 3.03 -7.61 -9.36
N LEU A 180 3.45 -7.60 -8.11
CA LEU A 180 3.17 -8.64 -7.11
C LEU A 180 2.31 -8.08 -5.97
N GLY A 181 1.54 -8.97 -5.34
CA GLY A 181 0.58 -8.58 -4.32
C GLY A 181 -0.65 -7.92 -4.93
N GLU A 182 -1.16 -6.86 -4.33
CA GLU A 182 -2.37 -6.20 -4.78
C GLU A 182 -2.11 -5.22 -5.93
N ILE A 183 -3.03 -5.19 -6.88
CA ILE A 183 -3.19 -4.13 -7.88
C ILE A 183 -4.65 -3.68 -7.86
N LYS A 184 -4.89 -2.41 -7.55
CA LYS A 184 -6.25 -1.89 -7.40
C LYS A 184 -6.36 -0.38 -7.67
N LEU A 185 -7.58 0.08 -7.99
CA LEU A 185 -7.93 1.48 -7.81
C LEU A 185 -8.55 1.67 -6.43
N VAL A 186 -8.18 2.77 -5.79
CA VAL A 186 -8.69 3.18 -4.48
C VAL A 186 -9.26 4.58 -4.60
N ALA A 187 -10.49 4.78 -4.12
CA ALA A 187 -11.14 6.09 -4.10
C ALA A 187 -11.37 6.52 -2.65
N VAL A 188 -10.94 7.74 -2.32
CA VAL A 188 -11.12 8.32 -0.99
C VAL A 188 -11.80 9.69 -1.10
N ASP A 189 -12.48 10.10 -0.06
CA ASP A 189 -13.04 11.46 0.01
C ASP A 189 -11.91 12.51 0.01
N PRO A 190 -12.18 13.76 -0.40
CA PRO A 190 -11.16 14.82 -0.43
C PRO A 190 -10.51 15.15 0.93
N VAL A 191 -11.17 14.78 2.04
CA VAL A 191 -10.60 14.87 3.38
C VAL A 191 -10.45 13.45 3.94
N TYR A 192 -9.21 12.98 4.07
CA TYR A 192 -8.93 11.59 4.43
C TYR A 192 -7.70 11.42 5.30
N VAL A 193 -7.61 10.27 5.97
CA VAL A 193 -6.43 9.85 6.74
C VAL A 193 -5.42 9.20 5.78
N ASP A 194 -4.32 9.88 5.54
CA ASP A 194 -3.25 9.41 4.66
C ASP A 194 -2.40 8.33 5.35
N ASP A 195 -1.94 8.61 6.55
CA ASP A 195 -1.16 7.68 7.37
C ASP A 195 -1.66 7.62 8.82
N MET A 196 -1.50 6.46 9.45
CA MET A 196 -1.81 6.24 10.85
C MET A 196 -0.87 5.20 11.45
N GLN A 197 -0.19 5.58 12.51
CA GLN A 197 0.76 4.74 13.22
C GLN A 197 0.44 4.71 14.72
N ALA A 198 0.58 3.53 15.33
CA ALA A 198 0.38 3.32 16.76
C ALA A 198 1.73 3.01 17.44
N TYR A 199 2.05 3.79 18.47
CA TYR A 199 3.28 3.66 19.27
C TYR A 199 2.91 3.23 20.69
N PRO A 200 3.10 1.98 21.06
CA PRO A 200 2.81 1.47 22.40
C PRO A 200 3.78 2.03 23.45
N ASP A 201 3.24 2.33 24.64
CA ASP A 201 3.99 2.59 25.87
C ASP A 201 3.53 1.58 26.92
N ILE A 202 4.35 0.58 27.19
CA ILE A 202 3.99 -0.50 28.13
C ILE A 202 4.05 -0.04 29.57
N LYS A 203 4.89 0.95 29.90
CA LYS A 203 5.07 1.50 31.24
C LYS A 203 3.83 2.29 31.68
N ASN A 204 3.33 3.14 30.78
CA ASN A 204 2.15 3.95 31.01
C ASN A 204 0.84 3.26 30.58
N LYS A 205 0.93 2.05 29.98
CA LYS A 205 -0.23 1.33 29.44
C LYS A 205 -1.07 2.18 28.49
N SER A 206 -0.40 2.91 27.64
CA SER A 206 -1.00 3.82 26.67
C SER A 206 -0.48 3.53 25.25
N ILE A 207 -1.16 4.08 24.26
CA ILE A 207 -0.62 4.22 22.90
C ILE A 207 -0.63 5.68 22.51
N LYS A 208 0.42 6.10 21.80
CA LYS A 208 0.44 7.35 21.07
C LYS A 208 0.12 7.06 19.61
N VAL A 209 -0.95 7.63 19.11
CA VAL A 209 -1.36 7.54 17.71
C VAL A 209 -0.86 8.77 16.98
N LYS A 210 -0.09 8.57 15.90
CA LYS A 210 0.32 9.63 15.00
C LYS A 210 -0.41 9.46 13.68
N MET A 211 -0.99 10.53 13.19
CA MET A 211 -1.78 10.51 11.96
C MET A 211 -1.42 11.68 11.07
N THR A 212 -1.49 11.44 9.78
CA THR A 212 -1.48 12.47 8.75
C THR A 212 -2.85 12.53 8.11
N VAL A 213 -3.49 13.68 8.19
CA VAL A 213 -4.78 13.95 7.55
C VAL A 213 -4.53 14.87 6.36
N ARG A 214 -5.05 14.48 5.19
CA ARG A 214 -5.04 15.27 3.97
C ARG A 214 -6.37 16.00 3.82
N ASN A 215 -6.29 17.28 3.44
CA ASN A 215 -7.42 18.07 3.00
C ASN A 215 -7.13 18.58 1.59
N CYS A 216 -7.77 17.98 0.60
CA CYS A 216 -7.64 18.35 -0.81
C CYS A 216 -8.73 19.33 -1.25
N THR A 217 -9.46 19.93 -0.30
CA THR A 217 -10.37 21.05 -0.55
C THR A 217 -9.63 22.38 -0.35
N GLU A 218 -10.17 23.46 -0.85
CA GLU A 218 -9.60 24.80 -0.65
C GLU A 218 -10.07 25.46 0.66
N HIS A 219 -10.86 24.74 1.47
CA HIS A 219 -11.51 25.26 2.66
C HIS A 219 -11.21 24.43 3.92
N THR A 220 -11.36 25.05 5.07
CA THR A 220 -11.18 24.37 6.35
C THR A 220 -12.23 23.27 6.53
N ALA A 221 -11.75 22.06 6.86
CA ALA A 221 -12.61 20.94 7.25
C ALA A 221 -12.70 20.87 8.78
N SER A 222 -13.92 20.75 9.30
CA SER A 222 -14.17 20.58 10.73
C SER A 222 -14.94 19.30 10.98
N GLY A 223 -14.56 18.58 12.05
CA GLY A 223 -15.20 17.30 12.33
C GLY A 223 -14.66 16.61 13.58
N LYS A 224 -14.66 15.29 13.55
CA LYS A 224 -14.14 14.45 14.63
C LYS A 224 -13.45 13.21 14.11
N ILE A 225 -12.56 12.69 14.92
CA ILE A 225 -11.95 11.37 14.76
C ILE A 225 -12.48 10.48 15.88
N SER A 226 -13.01 9.32 15.49
CA SER A 226 -13.44 8.28 16.41
C SER A 226 -12.44 7.13 16.34
N PHE A 227 -11.79 6.84 17.47
CA PHE A 227 -10.86 5.73 17.63
C PHE A 227 -11.55 4.56 18.31
N HIS A 228 -11.34 3.37 17.80
CA HIS A 228 -11.79 2.12 18.40
C HIS A 228 -10.59 1.18 18.50
N VAL A 229 -10.23 0.81 19.71
CA VAL A 229 -9.22 -0.21 19.99
C VAL A 229 -9.93 -1.49 20.39
N THR A 230 -9.68 -2.56 19.68
CA THR A 230 -10.26 -3.88 19.94
C THR A 230 -9.17 -4.94 20.07
N GLY A 231 -9.38 -5.89 20.98
CA GLY A 231 -8.56 -7.09 21.17
C GLY A 231 -9.46 -8.25 21.55
N LYS A 232 -8.89 -9.40 21.92
CA LYS A 232 -9.63 -10.63 22.24
C LYS A 232 -10.78 -10.38 23.26
N ASP A 233 -10.46 -9.72 24.38
CA ASP A 233 -11.42 -9.39 25.45
C ASP A 233 -11.34 -7.92 25.83
N TYR A 234 -10.95 -7.07 24.88
CA TYR A 234 -10.65 -5.66 25.11
C TYR A 234 -11.36 -4.76 24.11
N ARG A 235 -11.94 -3.67 24.59
CA ARG A 235 -12.53 -2.61 23.77
C ARG A 235 -12.36 -1.25 24.43
N LEU A 236 -11.92 -0.28 23.66
CA LEU A 236 -11.85 1.12 24.03
C LEU A 236 -12.36 1.99 22.89
N GLN A 237 -13.08 3.06 23.22
CA GLN A 237 -13.51 4.07 22.25
C GLN A 237 -13.12 5.45 22.75
N LYS A 238 -12.66 6.32 21.83
CA LYS A 238 -12.35 7.71 22.11
C LYS A 238 -12.73 8.57 20.91
N GLU A 239 -13.35 9.72 21.17
CA GLU A 239 -13.62 10.70 20.13
C GLU A 239 -12.84 11.98 20.40
N VAL A 240 -12.29 12.58 19.35
CA VAL A 240 -11.49 13.80 19.41
C VAL A 240 -11.99 14.75 18.31
N PRO A 241 -12.30 16.00 18.63
CA PRO A 241 -12.61 17.01 17.64
C PRO A 241 -11.36 17.30 16.78
N VAL A 242 -11.56 17.56 15.50
CA VAL A 242 -10.48 17.91 14.58
C VAL A 242 -10.87 19.08 13.68
N THR A 243 -9.90 19.95 13.45
CA THR A 243 -10.00 21.02 12.45
C THR A 243 -8.78 20.91 11.56
N VAL A 244 -9.01 20.77 10.26
CA VAL A 244 -7.98 20.59 9.23
C VAL A 244 -7.97 21.83 8.36
N THR A 245 -7.05 22.74 8.64
CA THR A 245 -6.92 24.03 7.96
C THR A 245 -6.01 23.97 6.75
N ASP A 246 -4.96 23.16 6.85
CA ASP A 246 -3.93 23.02 5.84
C ASP A 246 -4.14 21.79 4.97
N SER A 247 -3.49 21.74 3.83
CA SER A 247 -3.52 20.58 2.93
C SER A 247 -3.00 19.29 3.61
N ILE A 248 -2.13 19.44 4.62
CA ILE A 248 -1.61 18.36 5.44
C ILE A 248 -1.66 18.79 6.90
N THR A 249 -2.32 18.00 7.73
CA THR A 249 -2.38 18.24 9.19
C THR A 249 -1.87 17.00 9.91
N TYR A 250 -0.92 17.19 10.82
CA TYR A 250 -0.39 16.14 11.68
C TYR A 250 -1.14 16.15 13.00
N ILE A 251 -1.61 14.98 13.42
CA ILE A 251 -2.37 14.79 14.65
C ILE A 251 -1.63 13.77 15.51
N GLU A 252 -1.39 14.12 16.76
CA GLU A 252 -0.90 13.19 17.77
C GLU A 252 -1.95 13.06 18.86
N GLU A 253 -2.32 11.83 19.18
CA GLU A 253 -3.32 11.54 20.23
C GLU A 253 -2.81 10.43 21.14
N GLU A 254 -2.86 10.67 22.44
CA GLU A 254 -2.50 9.67 23.44
C GLU A 254 -3.76 9.05 24.04
N MET A 255 -3.78 7.71 24.11
CA MET A 255 -4.89 6.95 24.68
C MET A 255 -4.39 6.00 25.76
N PHE A 256 -4.86 6.19 26.98
CA PHE A 256 -4.65 5.25 28.06
C PHE A 256 -5.52 4.01 27.85
N LEU A 257 -4.89 2.84 27.76
CA LEU A 257 -5.57 1.58 27.47
C LEU A 257 -6.03 0.83 28.73
N GLY A 258 -5.54 1.22 29.91
CA GLY A 258 -5.96 0.62 31.17
C GLY A 258 -5.13 -0.58 31.61
N LYS A 259 -5.56 -1.20 32.74
CA LYS A 259 -4.77 -2.23 33.43
C LYS A 259 -4.88 -3.61 32.80
N ASP A 260 -5.96 -3.84 32.06
CA ASP A 260 -6.31 -5.17 31.53
C ASP A 260 -5.69 -5.43 30.14
N ILE A 261 -4.77 -4.57 29.71
CA ILE A 261 -4.04 -4.71 28.46
C ILE A 261 -2.94 -5.78 28.60
N HIS A 262 -2.91 -6.74 27.68
CA HIS A 262 -1.93 -7.81 27.64
C HIS A 262 -0.74 -7.42 26.76
N LEU A 263 0.47 -7.71 27.26
CA LEU A 263 1.68 -7.51 26.48
C LEU A 263 1.78 -8.56 25.35
N TRP A 264 2.45 -8.16 24.28
CA TRP A 264 2.83 -9.03 23.19
C TRP A 264 4.20 -9.63 23.47
N ASN A 265 4.34 -10.92 23.31
CA ASN A 265 5.61 -11.61 23.17
C ASN A 265 5.44 -12.80 22.21
N GLU A 266 6.53 -13.49 21.86
CA GLU A 266 6.54 -14.59 20.90
C GLU A 266 5.70 -15.82 21.33
N PHE A 267 5.45 -15.98 22.63
CA PHE A 267 4.61 -17.08 23.17
C PHE A 267 3.15 -16.66 23.35
N HIS A 268 2.93 -15.36 23.54
CA HIS A 268 1.60 -14.77 23.71
C HIS A 268 1.48 -13.54 22.77
N PRO A 269 1.28 -13.77 21.46
CA PRO A 269 1.27 -12.71 20.47
C PRO A 269 -0.06 -11.92 20.48
N ASN A 270 -0.34 -11.26 21.62
CA ASN A 270 -1.55 -10.46 21.80
C ASN A 270 -1.52 -9.25 20.87
N LEU A 271 -2.42 -9.21 19.91
CA LEU A 271 -2.58 -8.10 18.97
C LEU A 271 -3.88 -7.35 19.24
N TYR A 272 -3.82 -6.06 19.01
CA TYR A 272 -4.94 -5.13 19.06
C TYR A 272 -5.12 -4.48 17.72
N THR A 273 -6.37 -4.24 17.33
CA THR A 273 -6.71 -3.46 16.15
C THR A 273 -7.09 -2.06 16.60
N LEU A 274 -6.50 -1.05 15.98
CA LEU A 274 -6.87 0.35 16.09
C LEU A 274 -7.60 0.75 14.82
N ASP A 275 -8.91 0.93 14.91
CA ASP A 275 -9.74 1.49 13.86
C ASP A 275 -9.91 2.99 14.10
N CYS A 276 -9.78 3.76 13.05
CA CYS A 276 -9.96 5.19 13.04
C CYS A 276 -11.05 5.55 12.02
N LYS A 277 -12.02 6.34 12.43
CA LYS A 277 -13.00 6.95 11.56
C LYS A 277 -12.94 8.46 11.64
N LEU A 278 -12.48 9.10 10.58
CA LEU A 278 -12.58 10.53 10.38
C LEU A 278 -13.95 10.86 9.78
N THR A 279 -14.67 11.76 10.42
CA THR A 279 -15.87 12.40 9.83
C THR A 279 -15.66 13.90 9.86
N SER A 280 -15.83 14.54 8.71
CA SER A 280 -15.60 15.97 8.57
C SER A 280 -16.65 16.62 7.68
N SER A 281 -16.76 17.92 7.76
CA SER A 281 -17.58 18.71 6.83
C SER A 281 -16.83 19.95 6.34
N VAL A 282 -17.06 20.28 5.09
CA VAL A 282 -16.56 21.48 4.42
C VAL A 282 -17.74 22.13 3.73
N GLU A 283 -18.06 23.39 4.09
CA GLU A 283 -19.17 24.14 3.50
C GLU A 283 -20.51 23.38 3.43
N GLY A 284 -20.79 22.54 4.43
CA GLY A 284 -22.01 21.75 4.52
C GLY A 284 -21.97 20.39 3.79
N GLN A 285 -20.90 20.10 3.05
CA GLN A 285 -20.67 18.78 2.50
C GLN A 285 -19.92 17.89 3.49
N SER A 286 -20.42 16.69 3.72
CA SER A 286 -19.86 15.71 4.65
C SER A 286 -18.91 14.75 3.94
N TYR A 287 -17.80 14.42 4.61
CA TYR A 287 -16.81 13.45 4.17
C TYR A 287 -16.52 12.45 5.28
N ALA A 288 -16.16 11.23 4.92
CA ALA A 288 -15.78 10.20 5.86
C ALA A 288 -14.65 9.34 5.31
N HIS A 289 -13.70 8.97 6.17
CA HIS A 289 -12.64 8.04 5.83
C HIS A 289 -12.36 7.12 7.02
N GLU A 290 -12.12 5.86 6.73
CA GLU A 290 -11.77 4.86 7.74
C GLU A 290 -10.37 4.30 7.45
N LYS A 291 -9.59 4.10 8.49
CA LYS A 291 -8.27 3.48 8.42
C LYS A 291 -8.05 2.57 9.62
N SER A 292 -7.44 1.43 9.39
CA SER A 292 -7.18 0.43 10.42
C SER A 292 -5.70 0.05 10.44
N THR A 293 -5.19 -0.23 11.64
CA THR A 293 -3.85 -0.80 11.84
C THR A 293 -3.85 -1.75 13.02
N THR A 294 -2.91 -2.68 13.05
CA THR A 294 -2.73 -3.59 14.18
C THR A 294 -1.47 -3.23 14.96
N PHE A 295 -1.49 -3.43 16.27
CA PHE A 295 -0.33 -3.22 17.12
C PHE A 295 -0.28 -4.26 18.25
N GLY A 296 0.92 -4.52 18.76
CA GLY A 296 1.13 -5.28 19.99
C GLY A 296 1.69 -4.36 21.08
N MET A 297 1.22 -4.52 22.30
CA MET A 297 1.79 -3.81 23.45
C MET A 297 3.15 -4.41 23.79
N ARG A 298 4.19 -3.84 23.22
CA ARG A 298 5.58 -4.29 23.41
C ARG A 298 6.55 -3.13 23.39
N GLU A 299 7.66 -3.31 24.09
CA GLU A 299 8.83 -2.46 24.05
C GLU A 299 10.04 -3.30 23.69
N VAL A 300 10.83 -2.84 22.71
CA VAL A 300 12.08 -3.50 22.29
C VAL A 300 13.22 -2.54 22.52
N GLU A 301 14.19 -2.96 23.32
CA GLU A 301 15.35 -2.17 23.68
C GLU A 301 16.65 -2.90 23.32
N ALA A 302 17.69 -2.14 23.02
CA ALA A 302 19.03 -2.68 22.87
C ALA A 302 19.67 -2.77 24.28
N GLY A 303 19.93 -3.98 24.74
CA GLY A 303 20.77 -4.21 25.91
C GLY A 303 22.25 -4.14 25.57
N GLU A 304 23.10 -4.41 26.54
CA GLU A 304 24.56 -4.37 26.38
C GLU A 304 25.03 -5.46 25.40
N ASP A 305 24.48 -6.65 25.48
CA ASP A 305 24.88 -7.83 24.69
C ASP A 305 23.67 -8.64 24.15
N HIS A 306 22.43 -8.21 24.44
CA HIS A 306 21.22 -8.85 23.92
C HIS A 306 20.12 -7.83 23.60
N ILE A 307 19.11 -8.29 22.87
CA ILE A 307 17.85 -7.57 22.69
C ILE A 307 16.95 -7.84 23.89
N ILE A 308 16.33 -6.80 24.39
CA ILE A 308 15.40 -6.84 25.52
C ILE A 308 13.99 -6.63 24.97
N LEU A 309 13.07 -7.54 25.30
CA LEU A 309 11.66 -7.44 24.98
C LEU A 309 10.85 -7.32 26.28
N ASN A 310 10.15 -6.22 26.47
CA ASN A 310 9.34 -5.94 27.67
C ASN A 310 10.14 -6.05 28.98
N GLY A 311 11.39 -5.67 28.97
CA GLY A 311 12.28 -5.74 30.12
C GLY A 311 13.02 -7.06 30.31
N GLU A 312 12.73 -8.09 29.50
CA GLU A 312 13.37 -9.41 29.57
C GLU A 312 14.30 -9.67 28.39
N PRO A 313 15.52 -10.20 28.61
CA PRO A 313 16.40 -10.55 27.53
C PRO A 313 15.84 -11.67 26.67
N ILE A 314 15.95 -11.53 25.33
CA ILE A 314 15.49 -12.55 24.38
C ILE A 314 16.64 -13.12 23.56
N HIS A 315 16.47 -14.36 23.14
CA HIS A 315 17.40 -15.07 22.28
C HIS A 315 16.80 -15.23 20.89
N LEU A 316 17.33 -14.48 19.92
CA LEU A 316 16.89 -14.60 18.55
C LEU A 316 17.56 -15.79 17.87
N ARG A 317 16.76 -16.63 17.23
CA ARG A 317 17.21 -17.71 16.35
C ARG A 317 16.63 -17.46 14.98
N GLY A 318 17.47 -17.41 13.97
CA GLY A 318 17.04 -17.11 12.62
C GLY A 318 17.89 -17.80 11.58
N THR A 319 17.39 -17.80 10.36
CA THR A 319 18.12 -18.21 9.16
C THR A 319 18.10 -17.05 8.17
N VAL A 320 19.00 -17.09 7.22
CA VAL A 320 18.93 -16.22 6.05
C VAL A 320 17.95 -16.83 5.06
N GLU A 321 16.89 -16.10 4.76
CA GLU A 321 15.89 -16.44 3.72
C GLU A 321 16.05 -15.47 2.57
N ASN A 322 16.44 -15.97 1.39
CA ASN A 322 16.61 -15.16 0.19
C ASN A 322 15.34 -15.23 -0.66
N ALA A 323 14.39 -14.37 -0.35
CA ALA A 323 13.25 -14.04 -1.20
C ALA A 323 12.60 -15.23 -1.91
N VAL A 324 11.81 -16.00 -1.20
CA VAL A 324 10.96 -17.03 -1.81
C VAL A 324 9.74 -16.37 -2.42
N PHE A 325 9.65 -16.36 -3.73
CA PHE A 325 8.47 -15.93 -4.44
C PHE A 325 7.56 -17.15 -4.72
N PRO A 326 6.28 -17.10 -4.33
CA PRO A 326 5.38 -18.27 -4.43
C PRO A 326 5.28 -18.87 -5.84
N LYS A 327 5.43 -18.04 -6.87
CA LYS A 327 5.30 -18.49 -8.27
C LYS A 327 6.63 -18.80 -8.94
N THR A 328 7.72 -18.19 -8.50
CA THR A 328 9.03 -18.33 -9.13
C THR A 328 9.96 -19.27 -8.37
N GLY A 329 9.63 -19.62 -7.14
CA GLY A 329 10.37 -20.58 -6.31
C GLY A 329 11.58 -20.01 -5.59
N TYR A 330 11.79 -18.71 -5.66
CA TYR A 330 12.80 -17.99 -4.86
C TYR A 330 12.53 -16.49 -4.80
#